data_2b742cfb57cd49e9f757621d6b082d12
#
_entry.id   2b742cfb57cd49e9f757621d6b082d12
#
_cell.length_a   1.000
_cell.length_b   1.000
_cell.length_c   1.000
_cell.angle_alpha   90.00
_cell.angle_beta   90.00
_cell.angle_gamma   90.00
#
_symmetry.space_group_name_H-M   'P 1'
#
loop_
_entity.id
_entity.type
_entity.pdbx_description
1 polymer ?
#
loop_
_entity_poly.entity_id
_entity_poly.type
_entity_poly.pdbx_seq_one_letter_code
_entity_poly.pdbx_strand_id
1 'polypeptide(L)'
;AGSGNDTIYTGIEDDYIEGGAGDDYINSGSGNDEIYGEEGNDKLYGGEGNDSLYGGNGDDYLDGGAGDDYLEGGAGDDTFVYGKGYGNDVVTKDWYSTQEQGTLIMKDLNKEDIEYGAKGNDLILKIKETNETVTIKDYLYRNNYKMGKIEFEDGTVLFEDVVNTIKENPVLIEGTENNDYINYSGSASNWMRVNVKAGSGNDTIYTGIEDDYIE
;
A
#
# COMPACT_ATOMS: atom_id res chain seq x y z
N ALA A 1 23.56 6.10 -10.58
CA ALA A 1 24.67 7.07 -10.68
C ALA A 1 26.01 6.45 -10.36
N GLY A 2 26.12 5.55 -9.44
CA GLY A 2 27.37 4.86 -9.17
C GLY A 2 27.62 4.56 -7.70
N SER A 3 28.60 5.20 -7.08
CA SER A 3 28.86 5.00 -5.65
C SER A 3 29.09 6.34 -4.95
N GLY A 4 28.54 6.49 -3.77
CA GLY A 4 28.55 7.71 -2.98
C GLY A 4 27.16 8.34 -2.98
N ASN A 5 26.94 9.30 -2.12
CA ASN A 5 25.63 9.93 -1.96
C ASN A 5 25.38 10.93 -3.09
N ASP A 6 24.54 10.55 -4.03
CA ASP A 6 24.25 11.30 -5.23
C ASP A 6 22.96 12.15 -5.09
N THR A 7 22.82 13.18 -5.93
CA THR A 7 21.60 13.98 -6.03
C THR A 7 21.19 14.08 -7.49
N ILE A 8 20.03 13.50 -7.84
CA ILE A 8 19.57 13.33 -9.21
C ILE A 8 18.24 14.05 -9.40
N TYR A 9 18.16 14.85 -10.47
CA TYR A 9 16.93 15.48 -10.97
C TYR A 9 16.84 15.22 -12.47
N THR A 10 15.76 14.64 -12.98
CA THR A 10 15.64 14.31 -14.39
C THR A 10 14.70 15.22 -15.16
N GLY A 11 13.42 15.33 -14.82
CA GLY A 11 12.63 16.44 -15.41
C GLY A 11 11.20 16.14 -15.83
N ILE A 12 10.91 16.01 -17.15
CA ILE A 12 9.52 15.98 -17.65
C ILE A 12 9.20 14.80 -18.59
N GLU A 13 10.12 13.93 -18.83
CA GLU A 13 9.94 12.74 -19.71
C GLU A 13 9.85 11.50 -18.84
N ASP A 14 9.43 10.37 -19.42
CA ASP A 14 9.48 9.07 -18.74
C ASP A 14 10.95 8.65 -18.60
N ASP A 15 11.46 8.64 -17.38
CA ASP A 15 12.86 8.43 -17.04
C ASP A 15 13.13 7.05 -16.41
N TYR A 16 14.33 6.50 -16.67
CA TYR A 16 14.87 5.35 -15.97
C TYR A 16 16.10 5.76 -15.17
N ILE A 17 16.05 5.56 -13.84
CA ILE A 17 17.05 6.11 -12.91
C ILE A 17 17.57 5.02 -11.98
N GLU A 18 18.90 4.90 -11.88
CA GLU A 18 19.61 4.08 -10.89
C GLU A 18 20.46 4.98 -10.00
N GLY A 19 20.23 4.97 -8.69
CA GLY A 19 21.03 5.66 -7.67
C GLY A 19 22.40 4.99 -7.54
N GLY A 20 22.42 3.78 -7.09
CA GLY A 20 23.61 2.97 -6.98
C GLY A 20 23.95 2.64 -5.53
N ALA A 21 25.17 2.95 -5.10
CA ALA A 21 25.56 2.68 -3.72
C ALA A 21 25.80 3.97 -2.95
N GLY A 22 25.16 4.13 -1.81
CA GLY A 22 25.22 5.30 -0.94
C GLY A 22 23.83 5.88 -0.71
N ASP A 23 23.69 6.83 0.18
CA ASP A 23 22.39 7.43 0.50
C ASP A 23 22.05 8.50 -0.55
N ASP A 24 21.20 8.15 -1.49
CA ASP A 24 20.89 8.95 -2.65
C ASP A 24 19.61 9.80 -2.47
N TYR A 25 19.56 10.94 -3.17
CA TYR A 25 18.37 11.75 -3.31
C TYR A 25 17.98 11.80 -4.78
N ILE A 26 16.81 11.27 -5.13
CA ILE A 26 16.31 11.19 -6.50
C ILE A 26 14.94 11.84 -6.60
N ASN A 27 14.78 12.76 -7.56
CA ASN A 27 13.49 13.35 -7.91
C ASN A 27 13.36 13.34 -9.42
N SER A 28 12.44 12.54 -9.93
CA SER A 28 12.27 12.38 -11.39
C SER A 28 11.41 13.47 -12.00
N GLY A 29 10.37 13.93 -11.32
CA GLY A 29 9.65 15.12 -11.73
C GLY A 29 8.29 14.91 -12.33
N SER A 30 8.15 14.88 -13.65
CA SER A 30 6.89 14.58 -14.34
C SER A 30 7.17 13.56 -15.44
N GLY A 31 6.32 12.59 -15.61
CA GLY A 31 6.50 11.45 -16.50
C GLY A 31 6.08 10.18 -15.78
N ASN A 32 6.10 9.03 -16.46
CA ASN A 32 5.94 7.76 -15.78
C ASN A 32 7.32 7.16 -15.58
N ASP A 33 7.87 7.36 -14.41
CA ASP A 33 9.28 7.13 -14.13
C ASP A 33 9.54 5.77 -13.47
N GLU A 34 10.73 5.23 -13.68
CA GLU A 34 11.19 4.02 -13.03
C GLU A 34 12.49 4.32 -12.27
N ILE A 35 12.44 4.23 -10.92
CA ILE A 35 13.48 4.69 -10.01
C ILE A 35 13.96 3.54 -9.13
N TYR A 36 15.27 3.31 -9.10
CA TYR A 36 15.97 2.35 -8.24
C TYR A 36 16.95 3.08 -7.33
N GLY A 37 16.76 2.97 -5.99
CA GLY A 37 17.72 3.46 -5.01
C GLY A 37 18.95 2.57 -4.95
N GLU A 38 18.76 1.26 -4.85
CA GLU A 38 19.73 0.16 -4.76
C GLU A 38 20.33 -0.02 -3.35
N GLU A 39 21.58 0.38 -3.04
CA GLU A 39 22.21 0.21 -1.71
C GLU A 39 22.31 1.56 -0.99
N GLY A 40 21.79 1.66 0.22
CA GLY A 40 21.85 2.86 1.06
C GLY A 40 20.49 3.26 1.57
N ASN A 41 20.42 4.36 2.32
CA ASN A 41 19.15 4.91 2.79
C ASN A 41 18.72 6.03 1.84
N ASP A 42 17.88 5.68 0.88
CA ASP A 42 17.57 6.53 -0.25
C ASP A 42 16.31 7.38 -0.04
N LYS A 43 16.23 8.49 -0.77
CA LYS A 43 15.03 9.33 -0.85
C LYS A 43 14.58 9.44 -2.29
N LEU A 44 13.47 8.78 -2.60
CA LEU A 44 12.91 8.65 -3.93
C LEU A 44 11.62 9.46 -4.03
N TYR A 45 11.54 10.34 -5.01
CA TYR A 45 10.37 11.15 -5.33
C TYR A 45 10.02 10.94 -6.81
N GLY A 46 8.86 10.38 -7.11
CA GLY A 46 8.32 10.21 -8.47
C GLY A 46 7.84 11.56 -9.00
N GLY A 47 6.77 12.08 -8.47
CA GLY A 47 6.28 13.42 -8.80
C GLY A 47 4.92 13.43 -9.45
N GLU A 48 4.79 13.82 -10.74
CA GLU A 48 3.54 13.72 -11.50
C GLU A 48 3.65 12.55 -12.49
N GLY A 49 2.70 11.65 -12.49
CA GLY A 49 2.65 10.49 -13.40
C GLY A 49 2.52 9.19 -12.65
N ASN A 50 2.47 8.07 -13.37
CA ASN A 50 2.37 6.76 -12.74
C ASN A 50 3.76 6.16 -12.61
N ASP A 51 4.35 6.28 -11.44
CA ASP A 51 5.74 5.99 -11.20
C ASP A 51 5.95 4.59 -10.58
N SER A 52 7.16 4.05 -10.75
CA SER A 52 7.61 2.82 -10.11
C SER A 52 8.89 3.08 -9.33
N LEU A 53 8.79 3.05 -8.00
CA LEU A 53 9.87 3.34 -7.07
C LEU A 53 10.30 2.07 -6.35
N TYR A 54 11.58 1.77 -6.40
CA TYR A 54 12.23 0.63 -5.74
C TYR A 54 13.34 1.16 -4.81
N GLY A 55 13.13 1.07 -3.50
CA GLY A 55 14.12 1.51 -2.50
C GLY A 55 15.38 0.67 -2.58
N GLY A 56 15.28 -0.59 -2.24
CA GLY A 56 16.39 -1.54 -2.33
C GLY A 56 16.85 -2.06 -0.98
N ASN A 57 18.11 -1.84 -0.61
CA ASN A 57 18.66 -2.20 0.70
C ASN A 57 18.88 -0.94 1.52
N GLY A 58 18.29 -0.85 2.68
CA GLY A 58 18.43 0.26 3.61
C GLY A 58 17.09 0.80 4.08
N ASP A 59 17.10 1.80 4.92
CA ASP A 59 15.88 2.44 5.40
C ASP A 59 15.51 3.58 4.42
N ASP A 60 14.60 3.28 3.50
CA ASP A 60 14.29 4.13 2.37
C ASP A 60 13.04 5.01 2.59
N TYR A 61 13.01 6.15 1.90
CA TYR A 61 11.87 7.05 1.87
C TYR A 61 11.32 7.15 0.44
N LEU A 62 10.07 6.73 0.23
CA LEU A 62 9.40 6.67 -1.07
C LEU A 62 8.15 7.56 -1.07
N ASP A 63 8.14 8.55 -1.95
CA ASP A 63 7.00 9.45 -2.22
C ASP A 63 6.68 9.37 -3.71
N GLY A 64 5.64 8.61 -4.09
CA GLY A 64 5.21 8.48 -5.50
C GLY A 64 4.75 9.81 -6.06
N GLY A 65 3.95 10.53 -5.31
CA GLY A 65 3.41 11.83 -5.71
C GLY A 65 2.01 11.72 -6.28
N ALA A 66 1.76 12.35 -7.40
CA ALA A 66 0.45 12.37 -8.03
C ALA A 66 0.37 11.39 -9.20
N GLY A 67 -0.47 10.39 -9.09
CA GLY A 67 -0.67 9.34 -10.09
C GLY A 67 -1.04 8.03 -9.44
N ASP A 68 -1.13 6.96 -10.20
CA ASP A 68 -1.32 5.63 -9.65
C ASP A 68 0.06 4.94 -9.59
N ASP A 69 0.71 4.98 -8.42
CA ASP A 69 2.11 4.63 -8.25
C ASP A 69 2.34 3.23 -7.69
N TYR A 70 3.51 2.66 -8.01
CA TYR A 70 4.00 1.41 -7.43
C TYR A 70 5.24 1.67 -6.57
N LEU A 71 5.16 1.35 -5.29
CA LEU A 71 6.20 1.61 -4.30
C LEU A 71 6.66 0.31 -3.65
N GLU A 72 7.92 -0.06 -3.83
CA GLU A 72 8.57 -1.22 -3.22
C GLU A 72 9.75 -0.77 -2.36
N GLY A 73 9.62 -0.93 -1.03
CA GLY A 73 10.68 -0.49 -0.12
C GLY A 73 11.92 -1.36 -0.20
N GLY A 74 11.73 -2.69 -0.19
CA GLY A 74 12.83 -3.65 -0.15
C GLY A 74 13.20 -4.04 1.28
N ALA A 75 14.49 -4.10 1.57
CA ALA A 75 15.01 -4.52 2.87
C ALA A 75 15.35 -3.32 3.76
N GLY A 76 14.74 -3.22 4.93
CA GLY A 76 14.92 -2.13 5.90
C GLY A 76 13.61 -1.61 6.47
N ASP A 77 13.71 -0.60 7.33
CA ASP A 77 12.55 0.07 7.92
C ASP A 77 12.09 1.24 7.02
N ASP A 78 11.38 0.93 5.93
CA ASP A 78 11.04 1.88 4.88
C ASP A 78 9.88 2.80 5.26
N THR A 79 9.90 4.00 4.69
CA THR A 79 8.86 5.01 4.84
C THR A 79 8.20 5.30 3.50
N PHE A 80 6.88 5.11 3.45
CA PHE A 80 6.03 5.40 2.29
C PHE A 80 5.17 6.61 2.59
N VAL A 81 4.99 7.48 1.60
CA VAL A 81 4.13 8.67 1.72
C VAL A 81 2.91 8.51 0.83
N TYR A 82 1.75 8.84 1.37
CA TYR A 82 0.49 8.88 0.64
C TYR A 82 -0.36 10.05 1.09
N GLY A 83 -1.07 10.67 0.18
CA GLY A 83 -1.88 11.84 0.48
C GLY A 83 -3.03 12.06 -0.48
N LYS A 84 -3.77 13.13 -0.27
CA LYS A 84 -4.86 13.53 -1.13
C LYS A 84 -4.35 14.02 -2.49
N GLY A 85 -4.92 13.50 -3.57
CA GLY A 85 -4.49 13.80 -4.93
C GLY A 85 -3.33 12.90 -5.40
N TYR A 86 -2.99 11.86 -4.62
CA TYR A 86 -1.94 10.90 -5.00
C TYR A 86 -2.46 9.78 -5.92
N GLY A 87 -3.78 9.57 -6.02
CA GLY A 87 -4.37 8.54 -6.87
C GLY A 87 -4.53 7.20 -6.17
N ASN A 88 -4.30 6.10 -6.90
CA ASN A 88 -4.48 4.75 -6.34
C ASN A 88 -3.15 4.00 -6.32
N ASP A 89 -2.44 4.11 -5.21
CA ASP A 89 -1.09 3.59 -5.08
C ASP A 89 -1.06 2.14 -4.59
N VAL A 90 0.01 1.47 -4.94
CA VAL A 90 0.32 0.13 -4.48
C VAL A 90 1.63 0.15 -3.72
N VAL A 91 1.58 -0.24 -2.45
CA VAL A 91 2.75 -0.41 -1.59
C VAL A 91 3.04 -1.89 -1.41
N THR A 92 4.27 -2.28 -1.63
CA THR A 92 4.75 -3.64 -1.38
C THR A 92 6.04 -3.61 -0.58
N LYS A 93 6.30 -4.66 0.16
CA LYS A 93 7.52 -4.83 0.95
C LYS A 93 8.12 -6.21 0.67
N ASP A 94 9.44 -6.33 0.76
CA ASP A 94 10.14 -7.58 0.46
C ASP A 94 9.77 -8.72 1.44
N TRP A 95 9.76 -9.94 0.88
CA TRP A 95 9.26 -11.15 1.52
C TRP A 95 10.25 -11.76 2.54
N TYR A 96 11.48 -11.26 2.64
CA TYR A 96 12.56 -11.91 3.37
C TYR A 96 12.84 -11.37 4.76
N SER A 97 12.33 -10.18 5.11
CA SER A 97 12.58 -9.60 6.42
C SER A 97 11.46 -9.85 7.43
N THR A 98 11.83 -10.36 8.60
CA THR A 98 10.88 -10.71 9.67
C THR A 98 10.87 -9.72 10.83
N GLN A 99 11.74 -8.70 10.84
CA GLN A 99 11.91 -7.76 11.95
C GLN A 99 11.72 -6.29 11.57
N GLU A 100 11.67 -5.98 10.27
CA GLU A 100 11.54 -4.63 9.76
C GLU A 100 10.10 -4.10 9.88
N GLN A 101 9.97 -2.84 10.29
CA GLN A 101 8.68 -2.20 10.55
C GLN A 101 8.56 -0.92 9.73
N GLY A 102 8.04 -1.03 8.51
CA GLY A 102 7.79 0.13 7.67
C GLY A 102 6.78 1.12 8.26
N THR A 103 6.85 2.35 7.80
CA THR A 103 5.94 3.44 8.17
C THR A 103 5.18 3.93 6.95
N LEU A 104 3.85 4.10 7.07
CA LEU A 104 3.06 4.82 6.09
C LEU A 104 2.71 6.19 6.65
N ILE A 105 3.14 7.26 5.99
CA ILE A 105 2.77 8.64 6.33
C ILE A 105 1.55 9.04 5.50
N MET A 106 0.46 9.39 6.18
CA MET A 106 -0.77 9.90 5.57
C MET A 106 -0.74 11.42 5.60
N LYS A 107 -0.16 12.02 4.55
CA LYS A 107 0.12 13.45 4.44
C LYS A 107 -1.17 14.27 4.38
N ASP A 108 -1.26 15.29 5.25
CA ASP A 108 -2.41 16.20 5.34
C ASP A 108 -3.77 15.49 5.58
N LEU A 109 -3.75 14.31 6.23
CA LEU A 109 -4.92 13.49 6.53
C LEU A 109 -5.01 13.15 8.02
N ASN A 110 -6.24 13.14 8.54
CA ASN A 110 -6.56 12.66 9.87
C ASN A 110 -7.12 11.23 9.82
N LYS A 111 -7.12 10.55 10.95
CA LYS A 111 -7.64 9.17 11.06
C LYS A 111 -9.09 9.03 10.60
N GLU A 112 -9.90 10.05 10.88
CA GLU A 112 -11.31 10.08 10.50
C GLU A 112 -11.56 10.23 8.99
N ASP A 113 -10.54 10.66 8.22
CA ASP A 113 -10.64 10.80 6.78
C ASP A 113 -10.53 9.46 6.03
N ILE A 114 -10.12 8.41 6.74
CA ILE A 114 -9.81 7.10 6.15
C ILE A 114 -10.89 6.06 6.46
N GLU A 115 -11.20 5.27 5.45
CA GLU A 115 -11.94 4.02 5.53
C GLU A 115 -10.96 2.86 5.33
N TYR A 116 -10.97 1.89 6.23
CA TYR A 116 -10.13 0.69 6.14
C TYR A 116 -10.91 -0.45 5.51
N GLY A 117 -10.30 -1.15 4.57
CA GLY A 117 -10.88 -2.28 3.88
C GLY A 117 -9.86 -3.36 3.57
N ALA A 118 -10.33 -4.44 2.96
CA ALA A 118 -9.49 -5.53 2.51
C ALA A 118 -10.00 -6.12 1.19
N LYS A 119 -9.07 -6.60 0.36
CA LYS A 119 -9.39 -7.34 -0.87
C LYS A 119 -8.42 -8.52 -1.01
N GLY A 120 -8.93 -9.73 -0.77
CA GLY A 120 -8.08 -10.90 -0.65
C GLY A 120 -7.12 -10.75 0.53
N ASN A 121 -5.83 -10.77 0.25
CA ASN A 121 -4.77 -10.59 1.26
C ASN A 121 -4.31 -9.13 1.43
N ASP A 122 -4.79 -8.23 0.60
CA ASP A 122 -4.37 -6.84 0.58
C ASP A 122 -5.15 -6.01 1.60
N LEU A 123 -4.45 -5.13 2.30
CA LEU A 123 -5.05 -4.08 3.12
C LEU A 123 -5.26 -2.84 2.25
N ILE A 124 -6.44 -2.24 2.31
CA ILE A 124 -6.79 -1.04 1.55
C ILE A 124 -7.13 0.09 2.51
N LEU A 125 -6.47 1.22 2.34
CA LEU A 125 -6.81 2.47 3.00
C LEU A 125 -7.40 3.40 1.95
N LYS A 126 -8.63 3.86 2.18
CA LYS A 126 -9.37 4.70 1.22
C LYS A 126 -9.65 6.06 1.83
N ILE A 127 -9.33 7.12 1.10
CA ILE A 127 -9.71 8.49 1.46
C ILE A 127 -11.21 8.68 1.17
N LYS A 128 -12.00 8.97 2.18
CA LYS A 128 -13.48 9.09 2.07
C LYS A 128 -13.91 10.18 1.11
N GLU A 129 -13.17 11.29 1.05
CA GLU A 129 -13.54 12.46 0.23
C GLU A 129 -13.32 12.22 -1.26
N THR A 130 -12.17 11.66 -1.64
CA THR A 130 -11.75 11.51 -3.04
C THR A 130 -12.02 10.13 -3.61
N ASN A 131 -12.17 9.12 -2.75
CA ASN A 131 -12.19 7.69 -3.04
C ASN A 131 -10.86 7.10 -3.54
N GLU A 132 -9.79 7.87 -3.52
CA GLU A 132 -8.43 7.40 -3.78
C GLU A 132 -7.99 6.38 -2.74
N THR A 133 -7.09 5.46 -3.12
CA THR A 133 -6.70 4.34 -2.26
C THR A 133 -5.20 4.12 -2.22
N VAL A 134 -4.66 3.76 -1.05
CA VAL A 134 -3.39 3.06 -0.98
C VAL A 134 -3.62 1.59 -0.62
N THR A 135 -3.08 0.70 -1.45
CA THR A 135 -3.20 -0.74 -1.30
C THR A 135 -1.87 -1.32 -0.81
N ILE A 136 -1.88 -1.92 0.39
CA ILE A 136 -0.70 -2.62 0.92
C ILE A 136 -0.83 -4.09 0.59
N LYS A 137 0.01 -4.56 -0.31
CA LYS A 137 -0.06 -5.90 -0.89
C LYS A 137 0.26 -6.98 0.14
N ASP A 138 -0.52 -8.06 0.09
CA ASP A 138 -0.35 -9.29 0.88
C ASP A 138 -0.23 -9.08 2.40
N TYR A 139 -0.57 -7.88 2.91
CA TYR A 139 -0.44 -7.51 4.32
C TYR A 139 -1.17 -8.48 5.27
N LEU A 140 -2.29 -9.04 4.83
CA LEU A 140 -3.13 -9.92 5.62
C LEU A 140 -2.74 -11.41 5.52
N TYR A 141 -1.78 -11.76 4.66
CA TYR A 141 -1.46 -13.16 4.36
C TYR A 141 -0.60 -13.85 5.43
N ARG A 142 0.34 -13.13 6.07
CA ARG A 142 1.21 -13.67 7.14
C ARG A 142 1.53 -12.61 8.18
N ASN A 143 1.69 -13.02 9.45
CA ASN A 143 2.10 -12.13 10.55
C ASN A 143 3.54 -11.56 10.43
N ASN A 144 4.22 -11.80 9.33
CA ASN A 144 5.63 -11.45 9.11
C ASN A 144 5.83 -10.22 8.22
N TYR A 145 4.77 -9.66 7.61
CA TYR A 145 4.83 -8.45 6.77
C TYR A 145 4.40 -7.26 7.63
N LYS A 146 5.34 -6.70 8.38
CA LYS A 146 4.97 -5.66 9.32
C LYS A 146 5.33 -4.28 8.80
N MET A 147 4.38 -3.66 8.10
CA MET A 147 4.24 -2.22 8.29
C MET A 147 3.97 -2.02 9.79
N GLY A 148 4.78 -1.21 10.47
CA GLY A 148 4.66 -1.03 11.91
C GLY A 148 3.56 -0.03 12.29
N LYS A 149 3.49 1.09 11.59
CA LYS A 149 2.61 2.21 11.94
C LYS A 149 2.14 3.02 10.75
N ILE A 150 1.00 3.70 10.93
CA ILE A 150 0.50 4.76 10.08
C ILE A 150 0.61 6.07 10.85
N GLU A 151 1.23 7.09 10.27
CA GLU A 151 1.32 8.43 10.84
C GLU A 151 0.32 9.36 10.16
N PHE A 152 -0.61 9.93 10.96
CA PHE A 152 -1.59 10.93 10.55
C PHE A 152 -1.26 12.28 11.18
N GLU A 153 -1.86 13.38 10.70
CA GLU A 153 -1.77 14.70 11.31
C GLU A 153 -2.23 14.70 12.79
N ASP A 154 -3.26 13.92 13.12
CA ASP A 154 -3.85 13.81 14.45
C ASP A 154 -3.29 12.66 15.29
N GLY A 155 -2.22 12.01 14.86
CA GLY A 155 -1.46 11.01 15.61
C GLY A 155 -1.29 9.67 14.90
N THR A 156 -0.50 8.81 15.53
CA THR A 156 -0.09 7.51 15.00
C THR A 156 -1.09 6.41 15.31
N VAL A 157 -1.27 5.48 14.39
CA VAL A 157 -2.03 4.23 14.55
C VAL A 157 -1.10 3.05 14.25
N LEU A 158 -1.14 2.02 15.08
CA LEU A 158 -0.44 0.77 14.77
C LEU A 158 -1.23 -0.01 13.71
N PHE A 159 -0.55 -0.61 12.77
CA PHE A 159 -1.22 -1.46 11.77
C PHE A 159 -1.98 -2.64 12.39
N GLU A 160 -1.53 -3.14 13.54
CA GLU A 160 -2.26 -4.16 14.31
C GLU A 160 -3.65 -3.68 14.74
N ASP A 161 -3.79 -2.40 15.13
CA ASP A 161 -5.08 -1.82 15.50
C ASP A 161 -6.01 -1.67 14.29
N VAL A 162 -5.46 -1.35 13.11
CA VAL A 162 -6.22 -1.34 11.85
C VAL A 162 -6.77 -2.72 11.53
N VAL A 163 -5.93 -3.76 11.63
CA VAL A 163 -6.35 -5.14 11.41
C VAL A 163 -7.45 -5.55 12.39
N ASN A 164 -7.33 -5.18 13.67
CA ASN A 164 -8.37 -5.46 14.66
C ASN A 164 -9.67 -4.71 14.36
N THR A 165 -9.58 -3.46 13.88
CA THR A 165 -10.75 -2.69 13.44
C THR A 165 -11.49 -3.37 12.29
N ILE A 166 -10.76 -3.91 11.31
CA ILE A 166 -11.35 -4.66 10.18
C ILE A 166 -12.01 -5.97 10.66
N LYS A 167 -11.40 -6.67 11.62
CA LYS A 167 -11.98 -7.88 12.22
C LYS A 167 -13.29 -7.61 12.96
N GLU A 168 -13.37 -6.49 13.67
CA GLU A 168 -14.58 -6.10 14.41
C GLU A 168 -15.68 -5.56 13.50
N ASN A 169 -15.31 -4.94 12.37
CA ASN A 169 -16.22 -4.39 11.38
C ASN A 169 -16.13 -5.22 10.11
N PRO A 170 -17.08 -6.16 9.88
CA PRO A 170 -17.02 -7.06 8.75
C PRO A 170 -16.97 -6.31 7.43
N VAL A 171 -16.10 -6.75 6.53
CA VAL A 171 -15.99 -6.19 5.18
C VAL A 171 -17.28 -6.46 4.41
N LEU A 172 -17.92 -5.41 3.90
CA LEU A 172 -19.06 -5.56 3.01
C LEU A 172 -18.56 -5.90 1.60
N ILE A 173 -19.04 -7.01 1.07
CA ILE A 173 -18.82 -7.45 -0.30
C ILE A 173 -20.14 -7.37 -1.03
N GLU A 174 -20.23 -6.52 -2.03
CA GLU A 174 -21.42 -6.38 -2.86
C GLU A 174 -21.20 -7.08 -4.21
N GLY A 175 -22.08 -8.05 -4.51
CA GLY A 175 -22.22 -8.63 -5.83
C GLY A 175 -23.05 -7.74 -6.75
N THR A 176 -23.36 -8.26 -7.92
CA THR A 176 -24.14 -7.58 -8.96
C THR A 176 -25.56 -8.16 -9.09
N GLU A 177 -26.27 -7.81 -10.17
CA GLU A 177 -27.55 -8.47 -10.54
C GLU A 177 -27.34 -9.70 -11.43
N ASN A 178 -26.10 -10.17 -11.60
CA ASN A 178 -25.74 -11.34 -12.41
C ASN A 178 -25.22 -12.47 -11.54
N ASN A 179 -24.90 -13.60 -12.14
CA ASN A 179 -24.28 -14.72 -11.43
C ASN A 179 -22.84 -14.37 -11.05
N ASP A 180 -22.59 -14.18 -9.78
CA ASP A 180 -21.31 -13.80 -9.24
C ASP A 180 -20.53 -14.99 -8.69
N TYR A 181 -19.21 -14.92 -8.78
CA TYR A 181 -18.29 -15.83 -8.10
C TYR A 181 -17.50 -15.05 -7.07
N ILE A 182 -17.90 -15.17 -5.81
CA ILE A 182 -17.29 -14.46 -4.68
C ILE A 182 -16.48 -15.46 -3.86
N ASN A 183 -15.17 -15.34 -3.84
CA ASN A 183 -14.28 -16.24 -3.11
C ASN A 183 -13.41 -15.49 -2.11
N TYR A 184 -13.71 -15.67 -0.84
CA TYR A 184 -12.98 -15.15 0.31
C TYR A 184 -12.43 -16.27 1.20
N SER A 185 -12.21 -17.45 0.66
CA SER A 185 -11.71 -18.63 1.39
C SER A 185 -10.17 -18.68 1.54
N GLY A 186 -9.44 -17.63 1.18
CA GLY A 186 -7.98 -17.54 1.33
C GLY A 186 -7.50 -17.43 2.78
N SER A 187 -6.19 -17.48 3.01
CA SER A 187 -5.61 -17.47 4.35
C SER A 187 -5.88 -16.19 5.15
N ALA A 188 -6.08 -15.06 4.49
CA ALA A 188 -6.49 -13.81 5.15
C ALA A 188 -7.93 -13.82 5.61
N SER A 189 -8.83 -14.45 4.84
CA SER A 189 -10.24 -14.54 5.15
C SER A 189 -10.57 -15.53 6.30
N ASN A 190 -9.62 -16.33 6.73
CA ASN A 190 -9.82 -17.27 7.84
C ASN A 190 -9.99 -16.61 9.21
N TRP A 191 -9.84 -15.31 9.34
CA TRP A 191 -10.01 -14.56 10.59
C TRP A 191 -10.80 -13.26 10.40
N MET A 192 -11.25 -12.96 9.18
CA MET A 192 -12.10 -11.80 8.88
C MET A 192 -13.55 -12.23 8.72
N ARG A 193 -14.45 -11.51 9.39
CA ARG A 193 -15.88 -11.61 9.10
C ARG A 193 -16.17 -10.84 7.81
N VAL A 194 -16.99 -11.41 6.95
CA VAL A 194 -17.46 -10.76 5.74
C VAL A 194 -18.99 -10.69 5.73
N ASN A 195 -19.51 -9.53 5.33
CA ASN A 195 -20.93 -9.41 4.97
C ASN A 195 -21.02 -9.46 3.46
N VAL A 196 -21.63 -10.49 2.91
CA VAL A 196 -21.79 -10.64 1.47
C VAL A 196 -23.23 -10.31 1.10
N LYS A 197 -23.40 -9.31 0.23
CA LYS A 197 -24.65 -9.05 -0.48
C LYS A 197 -24.48 -9.49 -1.92
N ALA A 198 -24.89 -10.70 -2.21
CA ALA A 198 -24.66 -11.30 -3.51
C ALA A 198 -25.46 -10.63 -4.65
N GLY A 199 -26.58 -10.00 -4.31
CA GLY A 199 -27.45 -9.40 -5.30
C GLY A 199 -28.48 -10.39 -5.84
N SER A 200 -28.86 -10.25 -7.09
CA SER A 200 -29.76 -11.18 -7.75
C SER A 200 -29.03 -12.01 -8.80
N GLY A 201 -29.30 -13.29 -8.82
CA GLY A 201 -28.60 -14.22 -9.73
C GLY A 201 -28.46 -15.61 -9.10
N ASN A 202 -27.67 -16.45 -9.75
CA ASN A 202 -27.24 -17.73 -9.17
C ASN A 202 -25.77 -17.59 -8.79
N ASP A 203 -25.54 -17.14 -7.57
CA ASP A 203 -24.23 -16.78 -7.09
C ASP A 203 -23.51 -17.98 -6.46
N THR A 204 -22.18 -17.96 -6.54
CA THR A 204 -21.33 -18.93 -5.87
C THR A 204 -20.43 -18.20 -4.90
N ILE A 205 -20.63 -18.44 -3.59
CA ILE A 205 -19.97 -17.72 -2.53
C ILE A 205 -19.13 -18.69 -1.69
N TYR A 206 -17.84 -18.37 -1.53
CA TYR A 206 -16.94 -19.04 -0.61
C TYR A 206 -16.41 -18.00 0.38
N THR A 207 -16.77 -18.15 1.65
CA THR A 207 -16.25 -17.35 2.75
C THR A 207 -15.19 -18.12 3.53
N GLY A 208 -14.60 -17.53 4.55
CA GLY A 208 -13.61 -18.17 5.40
C GLY A 208 -14.24 -19.14 6.44
N ILE A 209 -13.61 -19.24 7.58
CA ILE A 209 -14.01 -20.09 8.71
C ILE A 209 -14.64 -19.33 9.88
N GLU A 210 -14.71 -18.00 9.80
CA GLU A 210 -15.36 -17.15 10.81
C GLU A 210 -16.89 -17.12 10.60
N ASP A 211 -17.61 -16.51 11.54
CA ASP A 211 -19.07 -16.36 11.48
C ASP A 211 -19.44 -15.26 10.44
N ASP A 212 -19.58 -15.66 9.18
CA ASP A 212 -19.91 -14.78 8.07
C ASP A 212 -21.43 -14.58 7.93
N TYR A 213 -21.82 -13.44 7.34
CA TYR A 213 -23.21 -13.13 7.04
C TYR A 213 -23.40 -13.01 5.52
N ILE A 214 -24.39 -13.71 4.97
CA ILE A 214 -24.68 -13.75 3.53
C ILE A 214 -26.15 -13.38 3.33
N GLU A 215 -26.42 -12.33 2.52
CA GLU A 215 -27.74 -11.88 2.05
C GLU A 215 -27.92 -12.11 0.57
#